data_5809c5b7308fe90e94d350e5326964e6
#
_entry.id   5809c5b7308fe90e94d350e5326964e6
#
_cell.length_a   1.000
_cell.length_b   1.000
_cell.length_c   1.000
_cell.angle_alpha   90.00
_cell.angle_beta   90.00
_cell.angle_gamma   90.00
#
_symmetry.space_group_name_H-M   'P 1'
#
loop_
_entity.id
_entity.type
_entity.pdbx_description
1 polymer ?
#
loop_
_entity_poly.entity_id
_entity_poly.type
_entity_poly.pdbx_seq_one_letter_code
_entity_poly.pdbx_strand_id
1 'polypeptide(L)'
;MEKEKKITKPARNTMHNITGGEKYIEAIGRRKTSTARVRIWQAVKASFVVNGKDAKEYFKTEEQRRLVGDPIIKGIVGTEKIDHKWMVEAKVSGGGIHSQAEAIRHGLARALVSFNVELRHKLKSLGYLKRDPRAKERRKFGLKKARKAPQWSKR
;
A
#
# COMPACT_ATOMS: atom_id res chain seq x y z
N MET A 1 -42.20 8.77 -8.53
CA MET A 1 -41.33 7.61 -8.86
C MET A 1 -39.97 7.82 -8.22
N GLU A 2 -39.82 7.34 -7.00
CA GLU A 2 -38.56 7.42 -6.23
C GLU A 2 -37.61 6.33 -6.71
N LYS A 3 -36.43 6.74 -7.17
CA LYS A 3 -35.36 5.78 -7.55
C LYS A 3 -34.66 5.31 -6.30
N GLU A 4 -34.92 4.08 -5.89
CA GLU A 4 -34.19 3.37 -4.84
C GLU A 4 -32.69 3.37 -5.13
N LYS A 5 -31.92 4.06 -4.28
CA LYS A 5 -30.46 3.98 -4.27
C LYS A 5 -30.05 2.59 -3.76
N LYS A 6 -29.59 1.72 -4.66
CA LYS A 6 -28.94 0.46 -4.29
C LYS A 6 -27.77 0.73 -3.35
N ILE A 7 -27.99 0.42 -2.09
CA ILE A 7 -26.94 0.43 -1.06
C ILE A 7 -26.00 -0.73 -1.36
N THR A 8 -24.84 -0.42 -1.93
CA THR A 8 -23.75 -1.39 -2.09
C THR A 8 -23.28 -1.85 -0.73
N LYS A 9 -23.37 -3.14 -0.47
CA LYS A 9 -22.91 -3.78 0.78
C LYS A 9 -21.46 -3.35 1.08
N PRO A 10 -21.12 -2.95 2.32
CA PRO A 10 -19.76 -2.61 2.67
C PRO A 10 -18.86 -3.83 2.47
N ALA A 11 -17.67 -3.60 1.91
CA ALA A 11 -16.66 -4.63 1.75
C ALA A 11 -16.40 -5.31 3.10
N ARG A 12 -16.35 -6.65 3.10
CA ARG A 12 -16.08 -7.45 4.31
C ARG A 12 -14.80 -6.93 4.98
N ASN A 13 -14.97 -6.24 6.11
CA ASN A 13 -13.87 -5.93 7.01
C ASN A 13 -13.35 -7.25 7.57
N THR A 14 -12.24 -7.73 7.05
CA THR A 14 -11.55 -8.91 7.59
C THR A 14 -10.80 -8.48 8.85
N MET A 15 -11.52 -8.38 9.95
CA MET A 15 -10.90 -8.22 11.27
C MET A 15 -10.45 -9.59 11.74
N HIS A 16 -9.15 -9.78 11.91
CA HIS A 16 -8.57 -10.99 12.46
C HIS A 16 -8.05 -10.71 13.88
N ASN A 17 -8.26 -11.66 14.79
CA ASN A 17 -7.70 -11.59 16.14
C ASN A 17 -6.23 -12.04 16.12
N ILE A 18 -5.34 -11.24 16.70
CA ILE A 18 -3.99 -11.69 17.02
C ILE A 18 -4.04 -12.39 18.38
N THR A 19 -3.13 -13.33 18.61
CA THR A 19 -2.85 -13.95 19.91
C THR A 19 -2.64 -12.85 20.96
N GLY A 20 -3.69 -12.50 21.71
CA GLY A 20 -3.69 -11.38 22.65
C GLY A 20 -4.97 -10.52 22.63
N GLY A 21 -5.97 -10.83 21.80
CA GLY A 21 -7.29 -10.18 21.86
C GLY A 21 -7.45 -8.84 21.13
N GLU A 22 -6.40 -8.29 20.52
CA GLU A 22 -6.49 -7.03 19.76
C GLU A 22 -6.93 -7.27 18.31
N LYS A 23 -7.98 -6.56 17.90
CA LYS A 23 -8.49 -6.62 16.51
C LYS A 23 -7.62 -5.77 15.61
N TYR A 24 -7.06 -6.38 14.54
CA TYR A 24 -6.31 -5.66 13.51
C TYR A 24 -7.03 -5.63 12.17
N ILE A 25 -6.70 -4.65 11.36
CA ILE A 25 -7.17 -4.55 9.98
C ILE A 25 -6.03 -4.91 9.05
N GLU A 26 -6.28 -5.84 8.15
CA GLU A 26 -5.29 -6.29 7.17
C GLU A 26 -5.65 -5.84 5.75
N ALA A 27 -4.67 -5.35 5.01
CA ALA A 27 -4.82 -5.08 3.59
C ALA A 27 -3.55 -5.41 2.80
N ILE A 28 -3.75 -5.76 1.53
CA ILE A 28 -2.66 -6.12 0.63
C ILE A 28 -2.37 -4.95 -0.32
N GLY A 29 -1.10 -4.56 -0.39
CA GLY A 29 -0.58 -3.65 -1.39
C GLY A 29 0.34 -4.36 -2.39
N ARG A 30 0.38 -3.86 -3.63
CA ARG A 30 1.20 -4.46 -4.69
C ARG A 30 1.84 -3.38 -5.55
N ARG A 31 3.11 -3.59 -5.93
CA ARG A 31 3.84 -2.75 -6.88
C ARG A 31 4.88 -3.57 -7.64
N LYS A 32 4.85 -3.55 -8.97
CA LYS A 32 5.68 -4.44 -9.80
C LYS A 32 5.52 -5.90 -9.34
N THR A 33 6.61 -6.54 -8.92
CA THR A 33 6.63 -7.90 -8.34
C THR A 33 6.56 -7.91 -6.82
N SER A 34 6.56 -6.71 -6.16
CA SER A 34 6.47 -6.62 -4.71
C SER A 34 5.04 -6.78 -4.23
N THR A 35 4.87 -7.58 -3.18
CA THR A 35 3.61 -7.74 -2.45
C THR A 35 3.85 -7.41 -0.99
N ALA A 36 3.00 -6.56 -0.43
CA ALA A 36 3.01 -6.18 0.97
C ALA A 36 1.69 -6.57 1.62
N ARG A 37 1.75 -7.31 2.72
CA ARG A 37 0.64 -7.55 3.63
C ARG A 37 0.81 -6.61 4.81
N VAL A 38 -0.09 -5.66 4.94
CA VAL A 38 -0.04 -4.61 5.96
C VAL A 38 -1.15 -4.82 6.96
N ARG A 39 -0.78 -4.83 8.23
CA ARG A 39 -1.69 -4.91 9.39
C ARG A 39 -1.59 -3.62 10.16
N ILE A 40 -2.72 -3.07 10.55
CA ILE A 40 -2.80 -1.86 11.35
C ILE A 40 -3.74 -2.07 12.54
N TRP A 41 -3.38 -1.47 13.66
CA TRP A 41 -4.25 -1.35 14.83
C TRP A 41 -3.92 -0.07 15.59
N GLN A 42 -4.85 0.32 16.42
CA GLN A 42 -4.68 1.48 17.30
C GLN A 42 -3.79 1.10 18.47
N ALA A 43 -2.86 1.97 18.84
CA ALA A 43 -1.95 1.73 19.96
C ALA A 43 -1.62 3.02 20.69
N VAL A 44 -1.17 2.89 21.94
CA VAL A 44 -0.71 4.01 22.76
C VAL A 44 0.62 4.60 22.22
N LYS A 45 1.45 3.74 21.63
CA LYS A 45 2.73 4.14 21.01
C LYS A 45 2.69 3.82 19.52
N ALA A 46 3.06 4.79 18.69
CA ALA A 46 3.22 4.56 17.26
C ALA A 46 4.47 3.71 17.01
N SER A 47 4.32 2.61 16.25
CA SER A 47 5.44 1.79 15.79
C SER A 47 5.21 1.35 14.35
N PHE A 48 6.30 1.18 13.60
CA PHE A 48 6.24 0.73 12.22
C PHE A 48 7.30 -0.35 12.00
N VAL A 49 6.86 -1.59 11.87
CA VAL A 49 7.71 -2.76 11.72
C VAL A 49 7.56 -3.36 10.33
N VAL A 50 8.66 -3.65 9.65
CA VAL A 50 8.71 -4.26 8.32
C VAL A 50 9.58 -5.51 8.39
N ASN A 51 8.99 -6.67 8.14
CA ASN A 51 9.67 -7.97 8.23
C ASN A 51 10.44 -8.17 9.55
N GLY A 52 9.87 -7.73 10.67
CA GLY A 52 10.47 -7.84 12.00
C GLY A 52 11.53 -6.79 12.35
N LYS A 53 11.82 -5.83 11.45
CA LYS A 53 12.76 -4.74 11.67
C LYS A 53 12.03 -3.40 11.73
N ASP A 54 12.56 -2.42 12.45
CA ASP A 54 12.03 -1.07 12.40
C ASP A 54 12.09 -0.51 10.97
N ALA A 55 11.05 0.22 10.57
CA ALA A 55 10.97 0.80 9.22
C ALA A 55 12.14 1.77 8.93
N LYS A 56 12.69 2.43 9.96
CA LYS A 56 13.85 3.31 9.81
C LYS A 56 15.13 2.53 9.50
N GLU A 57 15.26 1.35 10.06
CA GLU A 57 16.39 0.44 9.80
C GLU A 57 16.23 -0.24 8.44
N TYR A 58 15.02 -0.69 8.11
CA TYR A 58 14.73 -1.40 6.87
C TYR A 58 14.90 -0.49 5.64
N PHE A 59 14.38 0.73 5.68
CA PHE A 59 14.50 1.72 4.61
C PHE A 59 15.62 2.71 4.91
N LYS A 60 16.75 2.54 4.21
CA LYS A 60 17.93 3.38 4.40
C LYS A 60 17.72 4.81 3.91
N THR A 61 16.96 5.02 2.83
CA THR A 61 16.74 6.32 2.19
C THR A 61 15.54 7.03 2.82
N GLU A 62 15.69 8.33 3.06
CA GLU A 62 14.63 9.17 3.64
C GLU A 62 13.38 9.22 2.74
N GLU A 63 13.56 9.27 1.42
CA GLU A 63 12.48 9.21 0.44
C GLU A 63 11.59 7.97 0.65
N GLN A 64 12.20 6.78 0.82
CA GLN A 64 11.47 5.54 1.06
C GLN A 64 10.69 5.57 2.39
N ARG A 65 11.29 6.15 3.44
CA ARG A 65 10.64 6.32 4.74
C ARG A 65 9.43 7.25 4.65
N ARG A 66 9.57 8.37 3.91
CA ARG A 66 8.45 9.29 3.63
C ARG A 66 7.34 8.60 2.87
N LEU A 67 7.67 7.90 1.77
CA LEU A 67 6.69 7.16 0.96
C LEU A 67 5.84 6.20 1.79
N VAL A 68 6.45 5.50 2.73
CA VAL A 68 5.77 4.53 3.57
C VAL A 68 4.87 5.22 4.61
N GLY A 69 5.30 6.35 5.17
CA GLY A 69 4.55 7.13 6.16
C GLY A 69 3.46 8.04 5.58
N ASP A 70 3.58 8.42 4.31
CA ASP A 70 2.70 9.39 3.64
C ASP A 70 1.19 9.13 3.84
N PRO A 71 0.66 7.90 3.74
CA PRO A 71 -0.78 7.67 3.92
C PRO A 71 -1.28 8.03 5.32
N ILE A 72 -0.47 7.86 6.35
CA ILE A 72 -0.83 8.27 7.72
C ILE A 72 -0.70 9.79 7.83
N ILE A 73 0.45 10.35 7.46
CA ILE A 73 0.74 11.77 7.61
C ILE A 73 -0.24 12.62 6.78
N LYS A 74 -0.35 12.34 5.48
CA LYS A 74 -1.18 13.15 4.56
C LYS A 74 -2.65 12.73 4.55
N GLY A 75 -2.95 11.48 4.88
CA GLY A 75 -4.31 10.96 4.91
C GLY A 75 -5.08 11.42 6.15
N ILE A 76 -4.45 11.42 7.31
CA ILE A 76 -5.08 11.71 8.60
C ILE A 76 -5.03 13.20 8.96
N VAL A 77 -3.96 13.91 8.58
CA VAL A 77 -3.82 15.36 8.85
C VAL A 77 -5.00 16.14 8.29
N GLY A 78 -5.67 16.89 9.15
CA GLY A 78 -6.86 17.69 8.81
C GLY A 78 -8.20 16.96 8.98
N THR A 79 -8.22 15.77 9.58
CA THR A 79 -9.44 15.13 10.08
C THR A 79 -9.43 15.27 11.61
N GLU A 80 -10.14 16.23 12.13
CA GLU A 80 -10.13 16.67 13.55
C GLU A 80 -10.48 15.59 14.59
N LYS A 81 -10.80 14.37 14.15
CA LYS A 81 -11.32 13.30 15.01
C LYS A 81 -10.39 12.08 15.16
N ILE A 82 -9.16 12.09 14.63
CA ILE A 82 -8.32 10.88 14.62
C ILE A 82 -6.95 11.16 15.22
N ASP A 83 -6.90 11.33 16.55
CA ASP A 83 -5.66 11.40 17.33
C ASP A 83 -5.07 10.01 17.66
N HIS A 84 -5.32 9.02 16.81
CA HIS A 84 -4.86 7.67 17.08
C HIS A 84 -3.42 7.46 16.63
N LYS A 85 -2.59 6.97 17.55
CA LYS A 85 -1.28 6.43 17.22
C LYS A 85 -1.46 5.04 16.62
N TRP A 86 -0.78 4.79 15.52
CA TRP A 86 -0.90 3.55 14.75
C TRP A 86 0.30 2.65 15.00
N MET A 87 0.00 1.41 15.29
CA MET A 87 0.96 0.33 15.16
C MET A 87 0.77 -0.35 13.80
N VAL A 88 1.84 -0.43 13.02
CA VAL A 88 1.83 -0.96 11.66
C VAL A 88 2.83 -2.09 11.56
N GLU A 89 2.37 -3.27 11.18
CA GLU A 89 3.19 -4.41 10.81
C GLU A 89 3.06 -4.67 9.31
N ALA A 90 4.17 -4.73 8.60
CA ALA A 90 4.20 -5.05 7.18
C ALA A 90 5.08 -6.26 6.90
N LYS A 91 4.49 -7.30 6.29
CA LYS A 91 5.24 -8.42 5.72
C LYS A 91 5.35 -8.21 4.22
N VAL A 92 6.58 -8.11 3.72
CA VAL A 92 6.86 -7.74 2.33
C VAL A 92 7.74 -8.78 1.67
N SER A 93 7.41 -9.12 0.43
CA SER A 93 8.19 -10.06 -0.38
C SER A 93 8.29 -9.60 -1.83
N GLY A 94 9.34 -10.04 -2.50
CA GLY A 94 9.60 -9.77 -3.91
C GLY A 94 10.03 -8.34 -4.23
N GLY A 95 10.49 -8.13 -5.45
CA GLY A 95 10.90 -6.84 -5.99
C GLY A 95 12.11 -6.20 -5.29
N GLY A 96 12.29 -4.90 -5.49
CA GLY A 96 13.35 -4.11 -4.85
C GLY A 96 12.79 -3.20 -3.75
N ILE A 97 13.66 -2.68 -2.89
CA ILE A 97 13.31 -1.90 -1.68
C ILE A 97 12.36 -0.74 -2.00
N HIS A 98 12.59 0.01 -3.10
CA HIS A 98 11.69 1.10 -3.50
C HIS A 98 10.29 0.60 -3.87
N SER A 99 10.18 -0.50 -4.63
CA SER A 99 8.86 -1.06 -4.97
C SER A 99 8.16 -1.69 -3.77
N GLN A 100 8.91 -2.16 -2.77
CA GLN A 100 8.37 -2.61 -1.48
C GLN A 100 7.78 -1.43 -0.69
N ALA A 101 8.47 -0.28 -0.66
CA ALA A 101 7.94 0.93 -0.03
C ALA A 101 6.62 1.39 -0.68
N GLU A 102 6.55 1.41 -2.02
CA GLU A 102 5.32 1.72 -2.75
C GLU A 102 4.20 0.68 -2.50
N ALA A 103 4.55 -0.60 -2.39
CA ALA A 103 3.58 -1.64 -2.06
C ALA A 103 3.02 -1.47 -0.65
N ILE A 104 3.87 -1.14 0.33
CA ILE A 104 3.43 -0.84 1.70
C ILE A 104 2.52 0.39 1.71
N ARG A 105 2.90 1.49 1.04
CA ARG A 105 2.07 2.69 0.90
C ARG A 105 0.67 2.36 0.41
N HIS A 106 0.57 1.58 -0.66
CA HIS A 106 -0.71 1.17 -1.23
C HIS A 106 -1.51 0.27 -0.27
N GLY A 107 -0.87 -0.69 0.42
CA GLY A 107 -1.51 -1.55 1.42
C GLY A 107 -2.01 -0.74 2.62
N LEU A 108 -1.19 0.18 3.13
CA LEU A 108 -1.52 1.03 4.27
C LEU A 108 -2.71 1.95 3.97
N ALA A 109 -2.72 2.59 2.79
CA ALA A 109 -3.84 3.42 2.36
C ALA A 109 -5.16 2.62 2.30
N ARG A 110 -5.12 1.38 1.82
CA ARG A 110 -6.29 0.49 1.80
C ARG A 110 -6.74 0.08 3.19
N ALA A 111 -5.80 -0.21 4.10
CA ALA A 111 -6.11 -0.55 5.48
C ALA A 111 -6.77 0.62 6.22
N LEU A 112 -6.28 1.85 6.02
CA LEU A 112 -6.88 3.06 6.58
C LEU A 112 -8.31 3.31 6.07
N VAL A 113 -8.57 3.07 4.79
CA VAL A 113 -9.95 3.15 4.24
C VAL A 113 -10.87 2.07 4.81
N SER A 114 -10.34 0.88 5.10
CA SER A 114 -11.12 -0.17 5.76
C SER A 114 -11.42 0.16 7.22
N PHE A 115 -10.57 0.94 7.87
CA PHE A 115 -10.80 1.46 9.21
C PHE A 115 -11.83 2.60 9.20
N ASN A 116 -11.62 3.62 8.37
CA ASN A 116 -12.54 4.75 8.22
C ASN A 116 -12.79 5.06 6.74
N VAL A 117 -14.04 4.90 6.31
CA VAL A 117 -14.46 5.12 4.93
C VAL A 117 -14.36 6.58 4.51
N GLU A 118 -14.47 7.53 5.44
CA GLU A 118 -14.35 8.97 5.17
C GLU A 118 -12.98 9.37 4.59
N LEU A 119 -11.92 8.65 5.00
CA LEU A 119 -10.56 8.87 4.48
C LEU A 119 -10.42 8.54 2.99
N ARG A 120 -11.40 7.82 2.42
CA ARG A 120 -11.35 7.36 1.04
C ARG A 120 -11.22 8.50 0.03
N HIS A 121 -11.98 9.57 0.18
CA HIS A 121 -11.93 10.71 -0.75
C HIS A 121 -10.54 11.34 -0.76
N LYS A 122 -9.99 11.60 0.41
CA LYS A 122 -8.68 12.22 0.57
C LYS A 122 -7.54 11.34 0.06
N LEU A 123 -7.53 10.04 0.43
CA LEU A 123 -6.51 9.10 -0.03
C LEU A 123 -6.62 8.81 -1.54
N LYS A 124 -7.83 8.92 -2.12
CA LYS A 124 -8.04 8.79 -3.56
C LYS A 124 -7.51 10.01 -4.31
N SER A 125 -7.76 11.23 -3.84
CA SER A 125 -7.23 12.48 -4.46
C SER A 125 -5.70 12.51 -4.46
N LEU A 126 -5.07 11.99 -3.37
CA LEU A 126 -3.62 11.84 -3.27
C LEU A 126 -3.04 10.69 -4.13
N GLY A 127 -3.90 9.88 -4.78
CA GLY A 127 -3.50 8.79 -5.65
C GLY A 127 -3.02 7.51 -4.93
N TYR A 128 -3.15 7.41 -3.59
CA TYR A 128 -2.62 6.27 -2.82
C TYR A 128 -3.45 5.00 -2.95
N LEU A 129 -4.69 5.09 -3.41
CA LEU A 129 -5.56 3.92 -3.63
C LEU A 129 -5.40 3.31 -5.02
N LYS A 130 -4.74 4.01 -5.96
CA LYS A 130 -4.51 3.52 -7.31
C LYS A 130 -3.24 2.68 -7.36
N ARG A 131 -3.36 1.42 -7.79
CA ARG A 131 -2.19 0.61 -8.11
C ARG A 131 -1.56 1.08 -9.41
N ASP A 132 -0.27 1.37 -9.41
CA ASP A 132 0.50 1.63 -10.64
C ASP A 132 0.79 0.29 -11.34
N PRO A 133 0.27 0.07 -12.56
CA PRO A 133 0.46 -1.17 -13.30
C PRO A 133 1.81 -1.28 -14.00
N ARG A 134 2.57 -0.18 -14.10
CA ARG A 134 3.84 -0.14 -14.83
C ARG A 134 4.86 -1.12 -14.27
N ALA A 135 5.31 -2.05 -15.11
CA ALA A 135 6.34 -3.02 -14.82
C ALA A 135 7.27 -3.17 -16.03
N LYS A 136 8.44 -3.77 -15.84
CA LYS A 136 9.35 -4.07 -16.94
C LYS A 136 8.73 -5.16 -17.83
N GLU A 137 8.57 -4.88 -19.12
CA GLU A 137 8.12 -5.86 -20.10
C GLU A 137 9.16 -6.96 -20.29
N ARG A 138 8.69 -8.20 -20.46
CA ARG A 138 9.58 -9.31 -20.77
C ARG A 138 10.19 -9.15 -22.15
N ARG A 139 11.40 -9.60 -22.33
CA ARG A 139 12.03 -9.68 -23.65
C ARG A 139 11.27 -10.68 -24.52
N LYS A 140 11.15 -10.38 -25.82
CA LYS A 140 10.52 -11.24 -26.82
C LYS A 140 11.61 -11.89 -27.65
N PHE A 141 11.36 -13.11 -28.10
CA PHE A 141 12.22 -13.81 -29.04
C PHE A 141 12.38 -12.97 -30.33
N GLY A 142 13.55 -12.97 -30.92
CA GLY A 142 13.86 -12.20 -32.13
C GLY A 142 14.10 -10.68 -31.92
N LEU A 143 13.91 -10.16 -30.70
CA LEU A 143 14.14 -8.76 -30.37
C LEU A 143 15.32 -8.59 -29.41
N LYS A 144 16.07 -7.46 -29.57
CA LYS A 144 17.12 -7.07 -28.61
C LYS A 144 16.58 -6.67 -27.23
N LYS A 145 15.38 -6.07 -27.21
CA LYS A 145 14.62 -5.67 -26.00
C LYS A 145 13.16 -6.08 -26.18
N ALA A 146 12.29 -5.68 -25.25
CA ALA A 146 10.86 -6.01 -25.31
C ALA A 146 10.20 -5.55 -26.63
N ARG A 147 10.65 -4.42 -27.19
CA ARG A 147 10.11 -3.82 -28.41
C ARG A 147 11.16 -3.38 -29.44
N LYS A 148 12.47 -3.50 -29.14
CA LYS A 148 13.55 -3.07 -30.02
C LYS A 148 14.02 -4.23 -30.88
N ALA A 149 13.85 -4.13 -32.19
CA ALA A 149 14.39 -5.07 -33.16
C ALA A 149 15.93 -4.92 -33.30
N PRO A 150 16.64 -5.97 -33.78
CA PRO A 150 18.01 -5.84 -34.26
C PRO A 150 18.07 -4.86 -35.45
N GLN A 151 19.28 -4.32 -35.68
CA GLN A 151 19.53 -3.50 -36.87
C GLN A 151 19.36 -4.38 -38.10
N TRP A 152 18.50 -3.94 -39.01
CA TRP A 152 18.37 -4.60 -40.30
C TRP A 152 19.58 -4.26 -41.17
N SER A 153 20.19 -5.27 -41.79
CA SER A 153 21.24 -5.08 -42.79
C SER A 153 20.82 -5.70 -44.10
N LYS A 154 20.84 -4.95 -45.15
CA LYS A 154 20.64 -5.46 -46.51
C LYS A 154 21.92 -6.18 -46.93
N ARG A 155 21.82 -7.40 -47.44
CA ARG A 155 22.85 -8.08 -48.19
C ARG A 155 22.69 -7.75 -49.66
#